data_299e8aec04428634bf1a48a97aa9eae4
#
_entry.id   299e8aec04428634bf1a48a97aa9eae4
#
_cell.length_a   1.000
_cell.length_b   1.000
_cell.length_c   1.000
_cell.angle_alpha   90.00
_cell.angle_beta   90.00
_cell.angle_gamma   90.00
#
_symmetry.space_group_name_H-M   'P 1'
#
loop_
_entity.id
_entity.type
_entity.pdbx_description
1 polymer ?
#
loop_
_entity_poly.entity_id
_entity_poly.type
_entity_poly.pdbx_seq_one_letter_code
_entity_poly.pdbx_strand_id
1 'polypeptide(L)'
;MEYSYSFLILLLPFLSFLVLGLLGMKMKKPVAGLIGTAVLGVLWCMSLYTAYNYFFAEGRGADGLFPTVTVFNFTWMKFTELLTFNIGFRLTPISVMMLIVITTVSFMVHIYSFGYMAERDENYKKEEYEPGFQRFYAYLSLFTMSMLGLVVATNIFQMYLFWELVGVCSYLLIGFYYPKHAAVHASKKAFIVTRFADLFFLIGILFYSYYVGTFNYDLTADPSLVMKLPGAAYFLPMSLFLMFIGGAGKSAMFPLHIWLPDAMEGPTPVSALIHAATMVV
;
A
#
# COMPACT_ATOMS: atom_id res chain seq x y z
N MET A 1 25.48 5.61 -5.54
CA MET A 1 24.87 6.73 -4.76
C MET A 1 24.21 6.18 -3.50
N GLU A 2 24.27 6.92 -2.40
CA GLU A 2 23.57 6.52 -1.19
C GLU A 2 22.09 6.93 -1.30
N TYR A 3 21.18 5.97 -1.32
CA TYR A 3 19.74 6.18 -1.30
C TYR A 3 19.16 6.24 0.12
N SER A 4 19.98 6.49 1.13
CA SER A 4 19.56 6.50 2.54
C SER A 4 18.40 7.47 2.82
N TYR A 5 18.32 8.59 2.09
CA TYR A 5 17.21 9.53 2.17
C TYR A 5 15.84 8.93 1.76
N SER A 6 15.83 7.85 0.95
CA SER A 6 14.60 7.22 0.47
C SER A 6 13.75 6.65 1.60
N PHE A 7 14.34 6.35 2.76
CA PHE A 7 13.58 5.96 3.95
C PHE A 7 12.56 7.02 4.36
N LEU A 8 12.85 8.31 4.13
CA LEU A 8 11.92 9.39 4.41
C LEU A 8 10.65 9.30 3.57
N ILE A 9 10.69 8.65 2.40
CA ILE A 9 9.52 8.44 1.55
C ILE A 9 8.46 7.61 2.29
N LEU A 10 8.86 6.67 3.14
CA LEU A 10 7.95 5.89 3.95
C LEU A 10 7.62 6.56 5.29
N LEU A 11 8.60 7.25 5.89
CA LEU A 11 8.46 7.84 7.21
C LEU A 11 7.56 9.08 7.22
N LEU A 12 7.69 9.96 6.23
CA LEU A 12 6.96 11.23 6.18
C LEU A 12 5.43 11.06 6.15
N PRO A 13 4.83 10.19 5.30
CA PRO A 13 3.38 10.02 5.33
C PRO A 13 2.90 9.32 6.60
N PHE A 14 3.74 8.49 7.23
CA PHE A 14 3.44 7.93 8.54
C PHE A 14 3.41 9.00 9.64
N LEU A 15 4.39 9.90 9.66
CA LEU A 15 4.39 11.04 10.57
C LEU A 15 3.20 11.98 10.31
N SER A 16 2.86 12.24 9.06
CA SER A 16 1.67 12.99 8.68
C SER A 16 0.41 12.35 9.25
N PHE A 17 0.26 11.03 9.11
CA PHE A 17 -0.85 10.27 9.70
C PHE A 17 -0.90 10.45 11.22
N LEU A 18 0.22 10.29 11.93
CA LEU A 18 0.27 10.45 13.38
C LEU A 18 -0.10 11.86 13.82
N VAL A 19 0.48 12.87 13.18
CA VAL A 19 0.20 14.29 13.51
C VAL A 19 -1.27 14.63 13.25
N LEU A 20 -1.79 14.27 12.09
CA LEU A 20 -3.18 14.56 11.73
C LEU A 20 -4.18 13.70 12.50
N GLY A 21 -3.83 12.46 12.84
CA GLY A 21 -4.68 11.57 13.61
C GLY A 21 -4.78 11.96 15.09
N LEU A 22 -3.66 12.32 15.72
CA LEU A 22 -3.60 12.65 17.15
C LEU A 22 -3.92 14.11 17.45
N LEU A 23 -3.41 15.04 16.62
CA LEU A 23 -3.52 16.48 16.83
C LEU A 23 -4.53 17.16 15.90
N GLY A 24 -4.98 16.47 14.86
CA GLY A 24 -5.84 17.03 13.81
C GLY A 24 -7.13 17.64 14.35
N MET A 25 -7.77 17.02 15.35
CA MET A 25 -8.99 17.55 15.96
C MET A 25 -8.81 18.94 16.61
N LYS A 26 -7.58 19.27 17.05
CA LYS A 26 -7.22 20.58 17.61
C LYS A 26 -6.79 21.58 16.54
N MET A 27 -6.54 21.15 15.31
CA MET A 27 -6.08 21.99 14.22
C MET A 27 -7.24 22.59 13.43
N LYS A 28 -7.02 23.76 12.84
CA LYS A 28 -7.94 24.35 11.87
C LYS A 28 -7.92 23.49 10.59
N LYS A 29 -9.07 23.29 9.94
CA LYS A 29 -9.21 22.52 8.71
C LYS A 29 -8.17 22.86 7.64
N PRO A 30 -7.97 24.14 7.23
CA PRO A 30 -7.01 24.46 6.19
C PRO A 30 -5.56 24.10 6.57
N VAL A 31 -5.21 24.18 7.85
CA VAL A 31 -3.86 23.80 8.32
C VAL A 31 -3.64 22.29 8.18
N ALA A 32 -4.62 21.49 8.56
CA ALA A 32 -4.53 20.03 8.43
C ALA A 32 -4.41 19.59 6.96
N GLY A 33 -5.22 20.17 6.08
CA GLY A 33 -5.14 19.92 4.64
C GLY A 33 -3.81 20.37 4.04
N LEU A 34 -3.30 21.53 4.45
CA LEU A 34 -2.01 22.04 3.98
C LEU A 34 -0.86 21.11 4.40
N ILE A 35 -0.85 20.64 5.66
CA ILE A 35 0.18 19.70 6.15
C ILE A 35 0.16 18.42 5.33
N GLY A 36 -1.01 17.77 5.18
CA GLY A 36 -1.12 16.55 4.40
C GLY A 36 -0.66 16.74 2.95
N THR A 37 -1.13 17.79 2.28
CA THR A 37 -0.77 18.07 0.89
C THR A 37 0.70 18.45 0.73
N ALA A 38 1.27 19.25 1.63
CA ALA A 38 2.68 19.65 1.57
C ALA A 38 3.62 18.45 1.74
N VAL A 39 3.31 17.56 2.71
CA VAL A 39 4.08 16.32 2.91
C VAL A 39 4.06 15.48 1.62
N LEU A 40 2.91 15.29 1.00
CA LEU A 40 2.80 14.54 -0.26
C LEU A 40 3.52 15.24 -1.42
N GLY A 41 3.53 16.57 -1.47
CA GLY A 41 4.31 17.33 -2.45
C GLY A 41 5.82 17.11 -2.30
N VAL A 42 6.32 17.10 -1.06
CA VAL A 42 7.72 16.75 -0.77
C VAL A 42 8.03 15.31 -1.19
N LEU A 43 7.13 14.36 -0.86
CA LEU A 43 7.28 12.96 -1.27
C LEU A 43 7.32 12.78 -2.79
N TRP A 44 6.48 13.50 -3.49
CA TRP A 44 6.45 13.48 -4.95
C TRP A 44 7.78 13.97 -5.54
N CYS A 45 8.31 15.08 -5.06
CA CYS A 45 9.62 15.58 -5.47
C CYS A 45 10.75 14.57 -5.14
N MET A 46 10.73 13.96 -3.95
CA MET A 46 11.72 12.95 -3.56
C MET A 46 11.64 11.70 -4.44
N SER A 47 10.43 11.26 -4.79
CA SER A 47 10.24 10.09 -5.67
C SER A 47 10.73 10.37 -7.10
N LEU A 48 10.48 11.56 -7.63
CA LEU A 48 11.02 11.98 -8.93
C LEU A 48 12.55 12.06 -8.90
N TYR A 49 13.13 12.62 -7.84
CA TYR A 49 14.57 12.68 -7.67
C TYR A 49 15.20 11.27 -7.57
N THR A 50 14.58 10.37 -6.82
CA THR A 50 15.01 8.97 -6.71
C THR A 50 14.95 8.29 -8.09
N ALA A 51 13.88 8.51 -8.83
CA ALA A 51 13.73 7.92 -10.16
C ALA A 51 14.75 8.47 -11.17
N TYR A 52 15.01 9.77 -11.14
CA TYR A 52 16.03 10.37 -11.98
C TYR A 52 17.42 9.77 -11.69
N ASN A 53 17.80 9.68 -10.41
CA ASN A 53 19.09 9.09 -10.04
C ASN A 53 19.17 7.62 -10.43
N TYR A 54 18.11 6.85 -10.20
CA TYR A 54 18.09 5.42 -10.48
C TYR A 54 18.16 5.09 -11.98
N PHE A 55 17.37 5.77 -12.80
CA PHE A 55 17.28 5.46 -14.22
C PHE A 55 18.33 6.16 -15.08
N PHE A 56 18.76 7.37 -14.71
CA PHE A 56 19.63 8.20 -15.55
C PHE A 56 21.03 8.38 -14.98
N ALA A 57 21.21 8.50 -13.67
CA ALA A 57 22.53 8.72 -13.09
C ALA A 57 23.29 7.42 -12.83
N GLU A 58 22.63 6.38 -12.26
CA GLU A 58 23.22 5.04 -12.15
C GLU A 58 23.06 4.26 -13.45
N GLY A 59 21.88 4.30 -14.04
CA GLY A 59 21.58 3.64 -15.30
C GLY A 59 21.64 2.11 -15.23
N ARG A 60 21.87 1.49 -16.37
CA ARG A 60 22.01 0.04 -16.48
C ARG A 60 23.43 -0.39 -16.13
N GLY A 61 23.56 -1.48 -15.40
CA GLY A 61 24.84 -2.12 -15.15
C GLY A 61 25.49 -2.70 -16.42
N ALA A 62 26.67 -3.26 -16.28
CA ALA A 62 27.39 -3.92 -17.37
C ALA A 62 26.59 -5.07 -18.03
N ASP A 63 25.69 -5.68 -17.25
CA ASP A 63 24.78 -6.76 -17.69
C ASP A 63 23.54 -6.26 -18.44
N GLY A 64 23.42 -4.94 -18.68
CA GLY A 64 22.25 -4.32 -19.33
C GLY A 64 21.00 -4.24 -18.43
N LEU A 65 21.07 -4.72 -17.19
CA LEU A 65 19.99 -4.70 -16.21
C LEU A 65 20.15 -3.53 -15.23
N PHE A 66 19.05 -3.05 -14.69
CA PHE A 66 19.08 -2.07 -13.60
C PHE A 66 19.43 -2.75 -12.27
N PRO A 67 20.30 -2.16 -11.46
CA PRO A 67 20.71 -2.76 -10.19
C PRO A 67 19.56 -2.79 -9.18
N THR A 68 19.49 -3.84 -8.38
CA THR A 68 18.64 -3.87 -7.20
C THR A 68 19.39 -3.24 -6.03
N VAL A 69 18.83 -2.16 -5.46
CA VAL A 69 19.44 -1.45 -4.34
C VAL A 69 18.64 -1.69 -3.06
N THR A 70 19.28 -2.31 -2.07
CA THR A 70 18.69 -2.44 -0.73
C THR A 70 19.22 -1.31 0.14
N VAL A 71 18.33 -0.38 0.54
CA VAL A 71 18.70 0.81 1.33
C VAL A 71 18.98 0.44 2.77
N PHE A 72 18.09 -0.34 3.35
CA PHE A 72 18.30 -0.96 4.66
C PHE A 72 17.53 -2.29 4.73
N ASN A 73 17.98 -3.19 5.59
CA ASN A 73 17.31 -4.46 5.86
C ASN A 73 17.75 -4.94 7.25
N PHE A 74 16.78 -5.08 8.17
CA PHE A 74 17.06 -5.59 9.50
C PHE A 74 16.13 -6.73 9.87
N THR A 75 16.63 -7.70 10.59
CA THR A 75 15.84 -8.85 11.04
C THR A 75 15.01 -8.46 12.25
N TRP A 76 13.68 -8.50 12.10
CA TRP A 76 12.73 -8.22 13.18
C TRP A 76 12.37 -9.46 13.98
N MET A 77 12.01 -10.56 13.28
CA MET A 77 11.65 -11.82 13.93
C MET A 77 12.35 -13.01 13.29
N LYS A 78 12.71 -13.99 14.09
CA LYS A 78 13.23 -15.29 13.66
C LYS A 78 12.21 -16.35 14.00
N PHE A 79 11.64 -17.01 13.01
CA PHE A 79 10.72 -18.14 13.21
C PHE A 79 11.49 -19.45 13.35
N THR A 80 12.50 -19.64 12.50
CA THR A 80 13.45 -20.74 12.53
C THR A 80 14.84 -20.21 12.19
N GLU A 81 15.89 -21.03 12.25
CA GLU A 81 17.23 -20.62 11.82
C GLU A 81 17.28 -20.19 10.34
N LEU A 82 16.45 -20.78 9.52
CA LEU A 82 16.36 -20.49 8.08
C LEU A 82 15.30 -19.43 7.77
N LEU A 83 14.16 -19.42 8.48
CA LEU A 83 13.02 -18.58 8.19
C LEU A 83 13.08 -17.32 9.08
N THR A 84 13.67 -16.27 8.54
CA THR A 84 13.79 -14.97 9.21
C THR A 84 12.92 -13.94 8.54
N PHE A 85 12.21 -13.14 9.34
CA PHE A 85 11.44 -12.01 8.86
C PHE A 85 12.24 -10.72 9.00
N ASN A 86 12.53 -10.13 7.87
CA ASN A 86 13.26 -8.89 7.76
C ASN A 86 12.32 -7.73 7.40
N ILE A 87 12.59 -6.56 7.94
CA ILE A 87 11.96 -5.31 7.51
C ILE A 87 13.03 -4.47 6.83
N GLY A 88 12.73 -4.03 5.62
CA GLY A 88 13.69 -3.27 4.84
C GLY A 88 13.05 -2.40 3.77
N PHE A 89 13.90 -1.75 3.00
CA PHE A 89 13.55 -0.87 1.90
C PHE A 89 14.40 -1.25 0.68
N ARG A 90 13.75 -1.71 -0.37
CA ARG A 90 14.39 -2.18 -1.61
C ARG A 90 13.90 -1.39 -2.81
N LEU A 91 14.85 -0.94 -3.62
CA LEU A 91 14.59 -0.28 -4.89
C LEU A 91 14.86 -1.26 -6.03
N THR A 92 13.88 -1.46 -6.87
CA THR A 92 13.93 -2.19 -8.14
C THR A 92 13.37 -1.30 -9.24
N PRO A 93 13.56 -1.61 -10.53
CA PRO A 93 12.97 -0.81 -11.60
C PRO A 93 11.46 -0.63 -11.45
N ILE A 94 10.75 -1.71 -11.09
CA ILE A 94 9.30 -1.71 -10.88
C ILE A 94 8.94 -0.86 -9.67
N SER A 95 9.65 -1.02 -8.54
CA SER A 95 9.34 -0.25 -7.34
C SER A 95 9.56 1.25 -7.55
N VAL A 96 10.62 1.65 -8.25
CA VAL A 96 10.89 3.07 -8.55
C VAL A 96 9.83 3.67 -9.48
N MET A 97 9.37 2.94 -10.50
CA MET A 97 8.25 3.38 -11.33
C MET A 97 6.96 3.53 -10.51
N MET A 98 6.66 2.56 -9.65
CA MET A 98 5.48 2.59 -8.80
C MET A 98 5.54 3.71 -7.75
N LEU A 99 6.73 4.07 -7.23
CA LEU A 99 6.88 5.23 -6.36
C LEU A 99 6.40 6.51 -7.06
N ILE A 100 6.74 6.73 -8.34
CA ILE A 100 6.27 7.89 -9.11
C ILE A 100 4.76 7.86 -9.24
N VAL A 101 4.19 6.73 -9.65
CA VAL A 101 2.73 6.60 -9.87
C VAL A 101 1.98 6.87 -8.58
N ILE A 102 2.32 6.17 -7.49
CA ILE A 102 1.63 6.30 -6.21
C ILE A 102 1.73 7.73 -5.67
N THR A 103 2.92 8.32 -5.66
CA THR A 103 3.09 9.68 -5.11
C THR A 103 2.41 10.74 -5.96
N THR A 104 2.41 10.60 -7.29
CA THR A 104 1.73 11.52 -8.21
C THR A 104 0.23 11.48 -7.99
N VAL A 105 -0.38 10.29 -8.02
CA VAL A 105 -1.83 10.13 -7.83
C VAL A 105 -2.24 10.59 -6.43
N SER A 106 -1.52 10.17 -5.40
CA SER A 106 -1.82 10.56 -4.02
C SER A 106 -1.70 12.07 -3.82
N PHE A 107 -0.69 12.72 -4.39
CA PHE A 107 -0.51 14.17 -4.31
C PHE A 107 -1.68 14.92 -4.99
N MET A 108 -2.06 14.52 -6.21
CA MET A 108 -3.20 15.12 -6.91
C MET A 108 -4.52 14.91 -6.17
N VAL A 109 -4.73 13.72 -5.58
CA VAL A 109 -5.90 13.43 -4.75
C VAL A 109 -5.92 14.30 -3.50
N HIS A 110 -4.77 14.54 -2.83
CA HIS A 110 -4.71 15.45 -1.67
C HIS A 110 -5.08 16.88 -2.05
N ILE A 111 -4.58 17.40 -3.19
CA ILE A 111 -4.96 18.74 -3.69
C ILE A 111 -6.46 18.82 -3.98
N TYR A 112 -6.99 17.84 -4.71
CA TYR A 112 -8.41 17.80 -5.05
C TYR A 112 -9.31 17.71 -3.81
N SER A 113 -8.90 16.90 -2.84
CA SER A 113 -9.63 16.70 -1.60
C SER A 113 -9.74 17.98 -0.75
N PHE A 114 -8.84 18.93 -0.94
CA PHE A 114 -8.89 20.20 -0.19
C PHE A 114 -10.19 20.97 -0.44
N GLY A 115 -10.54 21.15 -1.71
CA GLY A 115 -11.81 21.78 -2.09
C GLY A 115 -13.00 20.86 -1.82
N TYR A 116 -12.93 19.60 -2.26
CA TYR A 116 -14.02 18.65 -2.16
C TYR A 116 -14.50 18.41 -0.71
N MET A 117 -13.58 18.21 0.22
CA MET A 117 -13.95 17.94 1.62
C MET A 117 -14.34 19.22 2.38
N ALA A 118 -13.81 20.39 2.01
CA ALA A 118 -14.22 21.66 2.60
C ALA A 118 -15.69 21.98 2.27
N GLU A 119 -16.07 21.85 0.99
CA GLU A 119 -17.44 22.07 0.53
C GLU A 119 -18.42 21.06 1.15
N ARG A 120 -18.04 19.79 1.21
CA ARG A 120 -18.85 18.75 1.83
C ARG A 120 -19.06 18.97 3.32
N ASP A 121 -18.03 19.35 4.06
CA ASP A 121 -18.14 19.65 5.48
C ASP A 121 -19.15 20.78 5.77
N GLU A 122 -19.24 21.78 4.88
CA GLU A 122 -20.23 22.85 5.01
C GLU A 122 -21.66 22.36 4.78
N ASN A 123 -21.86 21.46 3.82
CA ASN A 123 -23.15 20.84 3.53
C ASN A 123 -23.60 19.88 4.64
N TYR A 124 -22.68 19.12 5.22
CA TYR A 124 -22.98 18.18 6.32
C TYR A 124 -23.26 18.85 7.66
N LYS A 125 -22.79 20.06 7.93
CA LYS A 125 -23.20 20.84 9.11
C LYS A 125 -24.70 21.04 9.24
N LYS A 126 -25.41 20.97 8.11
CA LYS A 126 -26.89 21.05 8.08
C LYS A 126 -27.58 19.73 8.46
N GLU A 127 -26.85 18.61 8.50
CA GLU A 127 -27.38 17.27 8.68
C GLU A 127 -26.90 16.57 9.97
N GLU A 128 -26.44 17.28 11.00
CA GLU A 128 -25.96 16.75 12.29
C GLU A 128 -24.74 15.81 12.26
N TYR A 129 -23.93 15.82 11.19
CA TYR A 129 -22.74 14.97 11.09
C TYR A 129 -21.46 15.69 11.54
N GLU A 130 -20.60 14.97 12.29
CA GLU A 130 -19.28 15.47 12.65
C GLU A 130 -18.41 15.72 11.42
N PRO A 131 -17.84 16.93 11.28
CA PRO A 131 -16.90 17.24 10.22
C PRO A 131 -15.65 16.35 10.33
N GLY A 132 -15.34 15.63 9.27
CA GLY A 132 -14.26 14.63 9.25
C GLY A 132 -13.02 15.05 8.46
N PHE A 133 -12.87 16.34 8.12
CA PHE A 133 -11.81 16.82 7.24
C PHE A 133 -10.39 16.37 7.67
N GLN A 134 -10.03 16.58 8.94
CA GLN A 134 -8.71 16.21 9.47
C GLN A 134 -8.52 14.69 9.49
N ARG A 135 -9.56 13.96 9.89
CA ARG A 135 -9.57 12.49 9.90
C ARG A 135 -9.40 11.92 8.49
N PHE A 136 -10.02 12.55 7.50
CA PHE A 136 -9.89 12.17 6.12
C PHE A 136 -8.43 12.24 5.64
N TYR A 137 -7.74 13.36 5.90
CA TYR A 137 -6.34 13.52 5.53
C TYR A 137 -5.42 12.56 6.28
N ALA A 138 -5.71 12.25 7.54
CA ALA A 138 -4.98 11.22 8.27
C ALA A 138 -5.10 9.85 7.59
N TYR A 139 -6.32 9.44 7.21
CA TYR A 139 -6.54 8.15 6.54
C TYR A 139 -5.89 8.10 5.14
N LEU A 140 -5.93 9.20 4.38
CA LEU A 140 -5.24 9.29 3.09
C LEU A 140 -3.72 9.15 3.25
N SER A 141 -3.14 9.81 4.25
CA SER A 141 -1.70 9.70 4.53
C SER A 141 -1.31 8.28 4.92
N LEU A 142 -2.11 7.60 5.76
CA LEU A 142 -1.88 6.20 6.12
C LEU A 142 -2.01 5.27 4.91
N PHE A 143 -3.00 5.50 4.05
CA PHE A 143 -3.17 4.72 2.83
C PHE A 143 -1.97 4.86 1.91
N THR A 144 -1.49 6.09 1.69
CA THR A 144 -0.30 6.33 0.86
C THR A 144 0.94 5.66 1.44
N MET A 145 1.15 5.77 2.76
CA MET A 145 2.24 5.06 3.45
C MET A 145 2.16 3.55 3.26
N SER A 146 0.97 2.97 3.36
CA SER A 146 0.76 1.53 3.19
C SER A 146 1.11 1.06 1.78
N MET A 147 0.69 1.82 0.76
CA MET A 147 1.00 1.52 -0.64
C MET A 147 2.49 1.65 -0.94
N LEU A 148 3.14 2.71 -0.43
CA LEU A 148 4.59 2.87 -0.58
C LEU A 148 5.36 1.74 0.10
N GLY A 149 4.95 1.35 1.32
CA GLY A 149 5.57 0.25 2.05
C GLY A 149 5.44 -1.11 1.34
N LEU A 150 4.31 -1.34 0.67
CA LEU A 150 4.09 -2.53 -0.14
C LEU A 150 5.08 -2.62 -1.31
N VAL A 151 5.25 -1.51 -2.02
CA VAL A 151 6.08 -1.45 -3.23
C VAL A 151 7.58 -1.57 -2.94
N VAL A 152 8.04 -1.07 -1.79
CA VAL A 152 9.47 -1.11 -1.41
C VAL A 152 9.83 -2.28 -0.49
N ALA A 153 8.91 -3.20 -0.28
CA ALA A 153 9.13 -4.37 0.57
C ALA A 153 10.33 -5.20 0.09
N THR A 154 11.13 -5.69 1.02
CA THR A 154 12.31 -6.53 0.73
C THR A 154 11.98 -8.01 0.60
N ASN A 155 10.84 -8.43 1.14
CA ASN A 155 10.40 -9.82 1.13
C ASN A 155 8.87 -9.91 1.06
N ILE A 156 8.39 -11.12 0.71
CA ILE A 156 6.96 -11.37 0.48
C ILE A 156 6.10 -11.23 1.74
N PHE A 157 6.66 -11.52 2.92
CA PHE A 157 5.93 -11.39 4.18
C PHE A 157 5.77 -9.92 4.60
N GLN A 158 6.81 -9.08 4.39
CA GLN A 158 6.70 -7.63 4.57
C GLN A 158 5.67 -7.04 3.59
N MET A 159 5.69 -7.48 2.33
CA MET A 159 4.68 -7.08 1.34
C MET A 159 3.27 -7.43 1.86
N TYR A 160 3.06 -8.63 2.41
CA TYR A 160 1.78 -9.05 2.98
C TYR A 160 1.33 -8.14 4.13
N LEU A 161 2.21 -7.72 5.04
CA LEU A 161 1.84 -6.80 6.12
C LEU A 161 1.29 -5.47 5.59
N PHE A 162 1.97 -4.88 4.60
CA PHE A 162 1.48 -3.64 3.99
C PHE A 162 0.22 -3.87 3.15
N TRP A 163 0.10 -5.03 2.52
CA TRP A 163 -1.11 -5.46 1.81
C TRP A 163 -2.33 -5.49 2.73
N GLU A 164 -2.17 -6.01 3.94
CA GLU A 164 -3.17 -6.02 4.99
C GLU A 164 -3.50 -4.59 5.45
N LEU A 165 -2.50 -3.75 5.62
CA LEU A 165 -2.67 -2.36 6.04
C LEU A 165 -3.44 -1.54 4.99
N VAL A 166 -3.18 -1.74 3.69
CA VAL A 166 -3.98 -1.18 2.59
C VAL A 166 -5.44 -1.58 2.71
N GLY A 167 -5.72 -2.85 3.04
CA GLY A 167 -7.07 -3.34 3.28
C GLY A 167 -7.79 -2.64 4.44
N VAL A 168 -7.09 -2.41 5.56
CA VAL A 168 -7.64 -1.63 6.69
C VAL A 168 -7.90 -0.17 6.29
N CYS A 169 -6.96 0.45 5.57
CA CYS A 169 -7.13 1.82 5.11
C CYS A 169 -8.34 1.97 4.18
N SER A 170 -8.54 1.01 3.26
CA SER A 170 -9.70 1.01 2.37
C SER A 170 -11.01 0.87 3.15
N TYR A 171 -11.06 0.01 4.17
CA TYR A 171 -12.21 -0.11 5.06
C TYR A 171 -12.56 1.23 5.73
N LEU A 172 -11.54 1.92 6.30
CA LEU A 172 -11.74 3.21 6.97
C LEU A 172 -12.19 4.31 5.99
N LEU A 173 -11.68 4.28 4.78
CA LEU A 173 -11.98 5.28 3.75
C LEU A 173 -13.33 5.03 3.07
N ILE A 174 -13.70 3.80 2.76
CA ILE A 174 -15.04 3.45 2.23
C ILE A 174 -16.11 3.75 3.26
N GLY A 175 -15.87 3.38 4.52
CA GLY A 175 -16.75 3.64 5.65
C GLY A 175 -16.62 5.05 6.24
N PHE A 176 -16.02 6.00 5.53
CA PHE A 176 -15.77 7.34 6.04
C PHE A 176 -17.06 8.04 6.50
N TYR A 177 -18.13 7.88 5.75
CA TYR A 177 -19.47 8.38 6.09
C TYR A 177 -20.22 7.38 6.98
N TYR A 178 -19.63 7.00 8.11
CA TYR A 178 -20.15 5.98 9.03
C TYR A 178 -21.60 6.20 9.56
N PRO A 179 -22.16 7.43 9.57
CA PRO A 179 -23.58 7.58 9.91
C PRO A 179 -24.52 7.06 8.82
N LYS A 180 -24.02 6.88 7.59
CA LYS A 180 -24.81 6.30 6.49
C LYS A 180 -24.74 4.76 6.55
N HIS A 181 -25.88 4.11 6.73
CA HIS A 181 -25.94 2.64 6.75
C HIS A 181 -25.38 2.01 5.47
N ALA A 182 -25.58 2.61 4.31
CA ALA A 182 -25.02 2.14 3.04
C ALA A 182 -23.47 2.11 3.06
N ALA A 183 -22.83 3.18 3.54
CA ALA A 183 -21.37 3.23 3.64
C ALA A 183 -20.81 2.20 4.64
N VAL A 184 -21.49 1.97 5.76
CA VAL A 184 -21.11 0.94 6.74
C VAL A 184 -21.25 -0.47 6.15
N HIS A 185 -22.34 -0.75 5.42
CA HIS A 185 -22.50 -2.02 4.74
C HIS A 185 -21.47 -2.24 3.65
N ALA A 186 -21.20 -1.21 2.83
CA ALA A 186 -20.20 -1.25 1.78
C ALA A 186 -18.79 -1.53 2.33
N SER A 187 -18.38 -0.82 3.40
CA SER A 187 -17.07 -1.01 4.01
C SER A 187 -16.92 -2.41 4.64
N LYS A 188 -17.94 -2.90 5.34
CA LYS A 188 -17.95 -4.27 5.89
C LYS A 188 -17.86 -5.32 4.78
N LYS A 189 -18.64 -5.17 3.70
CA LYS A 189 -18.61 -6.10 2.57
C LYS A 189 -17.25 -6.12 1.90
N ALA A 190 -16.68 -4.95 1.61
CA ALA A 190 -15.35 -4.83 1.03
C ALA A 190 -14.30 -5.49 1.93
N PHE A 191 -14.33 -5.22 3.23
CA PHE A 191 -13.39 -5.79 4.20
C PHE A 191 -13.50 -7.31 4.29
N ILE A 192 -14.71 -7.87 4.43
CA ILE A 192 -14.91 -9.31 4.56
C ILE A 192 -14.45 -10.05 3.30
N VAL A 193 -14.82 -9.57 2.11
CA VAL A 193 -14.46 -10.22 0.85
C VAL A 193 -12.94 -10.19 0.61
N THR A 194 -12.31 -9.03 0.84
CA THR A 194 -10.85 -8.93 0.66
C THR A 194 -10.10 -9.73 1.72
N ARG A 195 -10.54 -9.77 2.99
CA ARG A 195 -9.93 -10.57 4.04
C ARG A 195 -10.04 -12.07 3.82
N PHE A 196 -11.15 -12.51 3.29
CA PHE A 196 -11.29 -13.90 2.89
C PHE A 196 -10.26 -14.28 1.83
N ALA A 197 -10.05 -13.44 0.83
CA ALA A 197 -9.02 -13.65 -0.18
C ALA A 197 -7.60 -13.53 0.41
N ASP A 198 -7.35 -12.58 1.31
CA ASP A 198 -6.06 -12.38 1.97
C ASP A 198 -5.66 -13.57 2.85
N LEU A 199 -6.63 -14.30 3.41
CA LEU A 199 -6.35 -15.56 4.13
C LEU A 199 -5.70 -16.60 3.22
N PHE A 200 -6.21 -16.78 2.00
CA PHE A 200 -5.58 -17.68 1.02
C PHE A 200 -4.21 -17.17 0.60
N PHE A 201 -4.04 -15.86 0.47
CA PHE A 201 -2.75 -15.26 0.19
C PHE A 201 -1.73 -15.59 1.27
N LEU A 202 -2.09 -15.43 2.55
CA LEU A 202 -1.22 -15.78 3.67
C LEU A 202 -0.85 -17.25 3.68
N ILE A 203 -1.84 -18.14 3.51
CA ILE A 203 -1.60 -19.58 3.47
C ILE A 203 -0.63 -19.91 2.33
N GLY A 204 -0.84 -19.33 1.14
CA GLY A 204 0.05 -19.51 0.00
C GLY A 204 1.49 -19.05 0.29
N ILE A 205 1.67 -17.88 0.92
CA ILE A 205 2.98 -17.36 1.33
C ILE A 205 3.65 -18.33 2.34
N LEU A 206 2.92 -18.79 3.35
CA LEU A 206 3.47 -19.67 4.38
C LEU A 206 3.87 -21.02 3.80
N PHE A 207 3.03 -21.63 2.96
CA PHE A 207 3.38 -22.86 2.26
C PHE A 207 4.61 -22.70 1.38
N TYR A 208 4.64 -21.65 0.57
CA TYR A 208 5.78 -21.36 -0.28
C TYR A 208 7.06 -21.17 0.53
N SER A 209 7.02 -20.31 1.54
CA SER A 209 8.19 -19.97 2.35
C SER A 209 8.68 -21.12 3.23
N TYR A 210 7.76 -21.93 3.75
CA TYR A 210 8.13 -23.14 4.48
C TYR A 210 8.88 -24.12 3.59
N TYR A 211 8.42 -24.28 2.35
CA TYR A 211 9.00 -25.21 1.39
C TYR A 211 10.35 -24.73 0.84
N VAL A 212 10.45 -23.44 0.53
CA VAL A 212 11.67 -22.82 -0.01
C VAL A 212 12.67 -22.46 1.11
N GLY A 213 12.21 -22.32 2.36
CA GLY A 213 13.05 -21.97 3.51
C GLY A 213 13.35 -20.50 3.67
N THR A 214 12.71 -19.60 2.90
CA THR A 214 12.94 -18.16 2.97
C THR A 214 11.70 -17.34 2.57
N PHE A 215 11.63 -16.11 3.08
CA PHE A 215 10.67 -15.10 2.60
C PHE A 215 11.23 -14.18 1.52
N ASN A 216 12.53 -14.26 1.22
CA ASN A 216 13.20 -13.34 0.31
C ASN A 216 12.82 -13.59 -1.16
N TYR A 217 12.74 -12.51 -1.94
CA TYR A 217 12.45 -12.58 -3.38
C TYR A 217 13.57 -13.24 -4.20
N ASP A 218 14.82 -13.20 -3.72
CA ASP A 218 15.97 -13.64 -4.51
C ASP A 218 15.96 -15.14 -4.82
N LEU A 219 15.42 -15.95 -3.90
CA LEU A 219 15.20 -17.39 -4.16
C LEU A 219 13.94 -17.66 -4.99
N THR A 220 12.99 -16.74 -5.01
CA THR A 220 11.83 -16.83 -5.89
C THR A 220 12.18 -16.49 -7.34
N ALA A 221 13.29 -15.76 -7.54
CA ALA A 221 13.75 -15.34 -8.88
C ALA A 221 14.46 -16.47 -9.66
N ASP A 222 14.91 -17.54 -9.01
CA ASP A 222 15.54 -18.68 -9.68
C ASP A 222 14.64 -19.93 -9.66
N PRO A 223 13.80 -20.12 -10.71
CA PRO A 223 12.90 -21.28 -10.81
C PRO A 223 13.66 -22.62 -10.79
N SER A 224 14.91 -22.64 -11.24
CA SER A 224 15.71 -23.86 -11.34
C SER A 224 16.09 -24.42 -9.98
N LEU A 225 16.27 -23.59 -8.98
CA LEU A 225 16.56 -24.01 -7.60
C LEU A 225 15.31 -24.58 -6.92
N VAL A 226 14.18 -23.89 -7.08
CA VAL A 226 12.90 -24.28 -6.46
C VAL A 226 12.38 -25.59 -7.08
N MET A 227 12.52 -25.76 -8.38
CA MET A 227 12.07 -26.99 -9.09
C MET A 227 12.87 -28.25 -8.71
N LYS A 228 14.06 -28.11 -8.14
CA LYS A 228 14.85 -29.24 -7.65
C LYS A 228 14.41 -29.76 -6.29
N LEU A 229 13.56 -29.02 -5.57
CA LEU A 229 13.07 -29.45 -4.27
C LEU A 229 12.10 -30.62 -4.41
N PRO A 230 12.15 -31.64 -3.53
CA PRO A 230 11.26 -32.77 -3.59
C PRO A 230 9.81 -32.35 -3.40
N GLY A 231 8.91 -32.73 -4.30
CA GLY A 231 7.49 -32.34 -4.27
C GLY A 231 7.17 -30.97 -4.88
N ALA A 232 8.15 -30.22 -5.42
CA ALA A 232 7.95 -28.90 -6.03
C ALA A 232 6.83 -28.87 -7.08
N ALA A 233 6.68 -29.95 -7.85
CA ALA A 233 5.65 -30.07 -8.88
C ALA A 233 4.20 -29.94 -8.34
N TYR A 234 3.97 -30.22 -7.06
CA TYR A 234 2.66 -30.12 -6.42
C TYR A 234 2.53 -28.88 -5.54
N PHE A 235 3.52 -28.61 -4.70
CA PHE A 235 3.47 -27.52 -3.72
C PHE A 235 3.58 -26.14 -4.35
N LEU A 236 4.42 -25.98 -5.36
CA LEU A 236 4.64 -24.69 -6.00
C LEU A 236 3.38 -24.18 -6.71
N PRO A 237 2.73 -24.95 -7.62
CA PRO A 237 1.50 -24.48 -8.26
C PRO A 237 0.39 -24.21 -7.24
N MET A 238 0.25 -25.04 -6.20
CA MET A 238 -0.77 -24.85 -5.17
C MET A 238 -0.54 -23.57 -4.37
N SER A 239 0.69 -23.30 -3.92
CA SER A 239 1.00 -22.07 -3.18
C SER A 239 0.82 -20.83 -4.04
N LEU A 240 1.25 -20.84 -5.31
CA LEU A 240 1.04 -19.74 -6.24
C LEU A 240 -0.44 -19.51 -6.55
N PHE A 241 -1.23 -20.57 -6.68
CA PHE A 241 -2.67 -20.47 -6.87
C PHE A 241 -3.36 -19.84 -5.65
N LEU A 242 -2.98 -20.21 -4.44
CA LEU A 242 -3.50 -19.59 -3.23
C LEU A 242 -3.11 -18.09 -3.14
N MET A 243 -1.87 -17.76 -3.50
CA MET A 243 -1.44 -16.35 -3.57
C MET A 243 -2.24 -15.58 -4.64
N PHE A 244 -2.51 -16.19 -5.78
CA PHE A 244 -3.33 -15.60 -6.85
C PHE A 244 -4.76 -15.28 -6.37
N ILE A 245 -5.38 -16.11 -5.54
CA ILE A 245 -6.70 -15.82 -4.97
C ILE A 245 -6.67 -14.51 -4.17
N GLY A 246 -5.60 -14.26 -3.39
CA GLY A 246 -5.42 -12.99 -2.69
C GLY A 246 -5.37 -11.78 -3.63
N GLY A 247 -4.58 -11.89 -4.68
CA GLY A 247 -4.53 -10.87 -5.74
C GLY A 247 -5.88 -10.65 -6.42
N ALA A 248 -6.57 -11.75 -6.77
CA ALA A 248 -7.88 -11.73 -7.40
C ALA A 248 -8.94 -11.03 -6.53
N GLY A 249 -8.89 -11.21 -5.20
CA GLY A 249 -9.80 -10.56 -4.27
C GLY A 249 -9.64 -9.04 -4.23
N LYS A 250 -8.42 -8.53 -4.17
CA LYS A 250 -8.15 -7.09 -4.19
C LYS A 250 -8.37 -6.46 -5.57
N SER A 251 -8.02 -7.16 -6.63
CA SER A 251 -8.28 -6.72 -8.01
C SER A 251 -9.74 -6.90 -8.44
N ALA A 252 -10.62 -7.29 -7.52
CA ALA A 252 -12.04 -7.47 -7.76
C ALA A 252 -12.34 -8.36 -9.00
N MET A 253 -11.57 -9.45 -9.16
CA MET A 253 -11.81 -10.41 -10.22
C MET A 253 -13.04 -11.27 -9.89
N PHE A 254 -13.73 -11.76 -10.92
CA PHE A 254 -14.83 -12.69 -10.73
C PHE A 254 -14.34 -13.99 -10.03
N PRO A 255 -15.04 -14.50 -9.00
CA PRO A 255 -16.32 -14.06 -8.43
C PRO A 255 -16.20 -13.05 -7.27
N LEU A 256 -15.01 -12.60 -6.90
CA LEU A 256 -14.74 -11.73 -5.74
C LEU A 256 -14.96 -10.23 -6.02
N HIS A 257 -15.59 -9.86 -7.15
CA HIS A 257 -15.81 -8.48 -7.59
C HIS A 257 -16.96 -7.74 -6.87
N ILE A 258 -17.74 -8.45 -6.07
CA ILE A 258 -18.99 -7.97 -5.49
C ILE A 258 -18.86 -6.77 -4.53
N TRP A 259 -17.65 -6.49 -4.04
CA TRP A 259 -17.37 -5.37 -3.14
C TRP A 259 -17.07 -4.06 -3.88
N LEU A 260 -16.58 -4.15 -5.13
CA LEU A 260 -16.09 -3.02 -5.89
C LEU A 260 -17.17 -1.96 -6.21
N PRO A 261 -18.39 -2.34 -6.69
CA PRO A 261 -19.44 -1.36 -6.93
C PRO A 261 -19.90 -0.63 -5.66
N ASP A 262 -20.00 -1.34 -4.55
CA ASP A 262 -20.46 -0.78 -3.28
C ASP A 262 -19.40 0.16 -2.66
N ALA A 263 -18.13 -0.04 -2.98
CA ALA A 263 -17.05 0.83 -2.50
C ALA A 263 -17.18 2.30 -2.96
N MET A 264 -18.04 2.58 -3.94
CA MET A 264 -18.36 3.93 -4.39
C MET A 264 -19.18 4.74 -3.38
N GLU A 265 -19.68 4.16 -2.30
CA GLU A 265 -20.33 4.87 -1.19
C GLU A 265 -19.35 5.75 -0.39
N GLY A 266 -18.06 5.51 -0.53
CA GLY A 266 -17.00 6.37 0.04
C GLY A 266 -16.87 7.71 -0.71
N PRO A 267 -16.09 8.66 -0.14
CA PRO A 267 -15.79 9.93 -0.81
C PRO A 267 -15.18 9.74 -2.21
N THR A 268 -15.56 10.57 -3.19
CA THR A 268 -15.05 10.48 -4.57
C THR A 268 -13.52 10.45 -4.68
N PRO A 269 -12.74 11.27 -3.91
CA PRO A 269 -11.27 11.19 -3.95
C PRO A 269 -10.74 9.82 -3.53
N VAL A 270 -11.42 9.13 -2.62
CA VAL A 270 -11.08 7.77 -2.19
C VAL A 270 -11.30 6.77 -3.30
N SER A 271 -12.45 6.85 -3.96
CA SER A 271 -12.74 5.97 -5.10
C SER A 271 -11.71 6.14 -6.21
N ALA A 272 -11.32 7.38 -6.51
CA ALA A 272 -10.27 7.67 -7.47
C ALA A 272 -8.92 7.03 -7.07
N LEU A 273 -8.55 7.11 -5.78
CA LEU A 273 -7.29 6.54 -5.29
C LEU A 273 -7.31 5.01 -5.28
N ILE A 274 -8.39 4.39 -4.79
CA ILE A 274 -8.50 2.93 -4.68
C ILE A 274 -8.55 2.27 -6.06
N HIS A 275 -9.35 2.81 -7.00
CA HIS A 275 -9.66 2.13 -8.25
C HIS A 275 -8.71 2.46 -9.39
N ALA A 276 -8.12 3.67 -9.41
CA ALA A 276 -7.42 4.13 -10.61
C ALA A 276 -5.97 3.65 -10.72
N ALA A 277 -5.22 3.52 -9.62
CA ALA A 277 -3.78 3.32 -9.75
C ALA A 277 -3.11 2.63 -8.55
N THR A 278 -3.83 2.27 -7.50
CA THR A 278 -3.13 1.88 -6.28
C THR A 278 -3.56 0.56 -5.65
N MET A 279 -4.85 0.27 -5.50
CA MET A 279 -5.28 -0.94 -4.80
C MET A 279 -5.78 -2.05 -5.74
N VAL A 280 -6.55 -1.70 -6.76
CA VAL A 280 -7.24 -2.66 -7.65
C VAL A 280 -6.36 -3.03 -8.84
N VAL A 281 -5.51 -2.14 -9.28
CA VAL A 281 -4.61 -2.28 -10.43
C VAL A 281 -3.18 -2.47 -9.98
#